data_b2677278c2fd289793baa8fb79d23fd6
#
_entry.id   b2677278c2fd289793baa8fb79d23fd6
#
_cell.length_a   1.000
_cell.length_b   1.000
_cell.length_c   1.000
_cell.angle_alpha   90.00
_cell.angle_beta   90.00
_cell.angle_gamma   90.00
#
_symmetry.space_group_name_H-M   'P 1'
#
loop_
_entity.id
_entity.type
_entity.pdbx_description
1 polymer ?
#
loop_
_entity_poly.entity_id
_entity_poly.type
_entity_poly.pdbx_seq_one_letter_code
_entity_poly.pdbx_strand_id
1 'polypeptide(L)'
;HQPTVFFGVPTLYAALLADSNFPKPEQLNLRICVSAGEPLPEDIGLRWKEKTGLDIIDGIGSTEMLHIFLSNQADQVKYGTTGVPVNGYDLLIADENGEEVDCDSIGDLFVKGPTAALEYWNQPEKTKSTFKDGWTKTGDKYKKDSSGFYTYCGRSDDMLKVGGIYVSPTEVENCLMKHPAVFEAAIVGRKDDAGLIKPEGFVVLNEGYQAEATLMEQLQSYVKETLASYKYPRWLHFVQDLPKTATGKIQRFKLRNTQ
;
A
#
# COMPACT_ATOMS: atom_id res chain seq x y z
N HIS A 1 -14.96 25.53 -9.12
CA HIS A 1 -13.60 25.59 -9.65
C HIS A 1 -13.43 24.51 -10.73
N GLN A 2 -12.56 24.75 -11.68
CA GLN A 2 -12.18 23.77 -12.70
C GLN A 2 -10.67 23.48 -12.58
N PRO A 3 -10.25 22.62 -11.63
CA PRO A 3 -8.85 22.31 -11.43
C PRO A 3 -8.28 21.58 -12.64
N THR A 4 -7.01 21.81 -12.94
CA THR A 4 -6.27 21.11 -14.00
C THR A 4 -5.36 20.03 -13.46
N VAL A 5 -5.02 20.11 -12.17
CA VAL A 5 -4.21 19.13 -11.45
C VAL A 5 -4.95 18.75 -10.17
N PHE A 6 -5.04 17.47 -9.88
CA PHE A 6 -5.70 16.96 -8.69
C PHE A 6 -4.78 16.02 -7.93
N PHE A 7 -4.51 16.37 -6.67
CA PHE A 7 -3.79 15.53 -5.72
C PHE A 7 -4.80 14.97 -4.72
N GLY A 8 -4.79 13.66 -4.54
CA GLY A 8 -5.65 12.98 -3.59
C GLY A 8 -4.97 11.78 -2.94
N VAL A 9 -5.67 11.18 -2.01
CA VAL A 9 -5.34 9.87 -1.44
C VAL A 9 -6.28 8.82 -2.03
N PRO A 10 -5.94 7.52 -2.03
CA PRO A 10 -6.80 6.48 -2.63
C PRO A 10 -8.24 6.50 -2.12
N THR A 11 -8.44 6.73 -0.82
CA THR A 11 -9.78 6.80 -0.21
C THR A 11 -10.62 7.96 -0.75
N LEU A 12 -10.01 9.10 -1.09
CA LEU A 12 -10.71 10.21 -1.72
C LEU A 12 -11.14 9.87 -3.16
N TYR A 13 -10.27 9.22 -3.93
CA TYR A 13 -10.61 8.74 -5.27
C TYR A 13 -11.77 7.73 -5.22
N ALA A 14 -11.74 6.79 -4.26
CA ALA A 14 -12.82 5.82 -4.06
C ALA A 14 -14.16 6.52 -3.73
N ALA A 15 -14.14 7.51 -2.82
CA ALA A 15 -15.33 8.29 -2.46
C ALA A 15 -15.90 9.07 -3.66
N LEU A 16 -15.04 9.70 -4.46
CA LEU A 16 -15.45 10.40 -5.69
C LEU A 16 -16.03 9.46 -6.74
N LEU A 17 -15.50 8.25 -6.88
CA LEU A 17 -16.02 7.22 -7.77
C LEU A 17 -17.40 6.71 -7.35
N ALA A 18 -17.69 6.69 -6.06
CA ALA A 18 -18.97 6.29 -5.48
C ALA A 18 -20.05 7.39 -5.55
N ASP A 19 -19.65 8.66 -5.74
CA ASP A 19 -20.60 9.76 -5.82
C ASP A 19 -21.40 9.71 -7.13
N SER A 20 -22.73 9.62 -6.99
CA SER A 20 -23.67 9.66 -8.13
C SER A 20 -23.66 11.00 -8.89
N ASN A 21 -23.24 12.09 -8.24
CA ASN A 21 -23.13 13.42 -8.83
C ASN A 21 -21.73 13.71 -9.41
N PHE A 22 -20.86 12.70 -9.50
CA PHE A 22 -19.54 12.88 -10.09
C PHE A 22 -19.66 13.46 -11.51
N PRO A 23 -18.92 14.55 -11.84
CA PRO A 23 -19.06 15.22 -13.13
C PRO A 23 -18.67 14.31 -14.29
N LYS A 24 -19.30 14.53 -15.45
CA LYS A 24 -18.96 13.83 -16.68
C LYS A 24 -17.56 14.25 -17.18
N PRO A 25 -16.85 13.42 -17.96
CA PRO A 25 -15.53 13.74 -18.48
C PRO A 25 -15.44 15.12 -19.18
N GLU A 26 -16.47 15.48 -19.94
CA GLU A 26 -16.51 16.75 -20.69
C GLU A 26 -16.62 18.00 -19.79
N GLN A 27 -16.98 17.80 -18.53
CA GLN A 27 -17.07 18.86 -17.52
C GLN A 27 -15.78 19.01 -16.70
N LEU A 28 -14.83 18.07 -16.87
CA LEU A 28 -13.56 18.07 -16.14
C LEU A 28 -12.51 18.82 -16.97
N ASN A 29 -11.74 19.67 -16.31
CA ASN A 29 -10.58 20.34 -16.91
C ASN A 29 -9.26 19.74 -16.39
N LEU A 30 -9.34 18.52 -15.85
CA LEU A 30 -8.19 17.81 -15.33
C LEU A 30 -7.27 17.33 -16.46
N ARG A 31 -5.97 17.43 -16.23
CA ARG A 31 -4.91 16.89 -17.09
C ARG A 31 -3.97 15.94 -16.35
N ILE A 32 -3.88 16.07 -15.02
CA ILE A 32 -3.02 15.24 -14.15
C ILE A 32 -3.78 14.92 -12.87
N CYS A 33 -3.80 13.64 -12.51
CA CYS A 33 -4.28 13.14 -11.23
C CYS A 33 -3.15 12.41 -10.53
N VAL A 34 -2.88 12.73 -9.27
CA VAL A 34 -1.79 12.14 -8.48
C VAL A 34 -2.35 11.54 -7.20
N SER A 35 -1.92 10.33 -6.88
CA SER A 35 -2.18 9.68 -5.59
C SER A 35 -0.88 9.49 -4.83
N ALA A 36 -0.91 9.75 -3.53
CA ALA A 36 0.21 9.47 -2.63
C ALA A 36 -0.29 9.29 -1.19
N GLY A 37 0.62 8.82 -0.32
CA GLY A 37 0.36 8.66 1.11
C GLY A 37 -0.08 7.26 1.50
N GLU A 38 -0.72 6.53 0.60
CA GLU A 38 -1.06 5.11 0.69
C GLU A 38 -0.89 4.47 -0.69
N PRO A 39 -0.66 3.14 -0.79
CA PRO A 39 -0.62 2.47 -2.08
C PRO A 39 -1.96 2.61 -2.81
N LEU A 40 -1.94 2.96 -4.07
CA LEU A 40 -3.15 3.04 -4.89
C LEU A 40 -3.62 1.62 -5.26
N PRO A 41 -4.83 1.18 -4.84
CA PRO A 41 -5.41 -0.05 -5.32
C PRO A 41 -5.62 -0.02 -6.84
N GLU A 42 -5.23 -1.07 -7.52
CA GLU A 42 -5.32 -1.20 -8.98
C GLU A 42 -6.74 -0.94 -9.50
N ASP A 43 -7.76 -1.50 -8.82
CA ASP A 43 -9.17 -1.31 -9.18
C ASP A 43 -9.59 0.16 -9.18
N ILE A 44 -9.16 0.94 -8.20
CA ILE A 44 -9.47 2.38 -8.12
C ILE A 44 -8.86 3.10 -9.33
N GLY A 45 -7.62 2.80 -9.68
CA GLY A 45 -6.95 3.39 -10.83
C GLY A 45 -7.66 3.07 -12.15
N LEU A 46 -8.02 1.81 -12.35
CA LEU A 46 -8.72 1.34 -13.56
C LEU A 46 -10.11 1.99 -13.70
N ARG A 47 -10.90 2.00 -12.62
CA ARG A 47 -12.24 2.64 -12.60
C ARG A 47 -12.17 4.15 -12.80
N TRP A 48 -11.15 4.80 -12.24
CA TRP A 48 -10.93 6.23 -12.48
C TRP A 48 -10.64 6.52 -13.95
N LYS A 49 -9.74 5.73 -14.54
CA LYS A 49 -9.41 5.84 -15.98
C LYS A 49 -10.63 5.60 -16.86
N GLU A 50 -11.42 4.57 -16.57
CA GLU A 50 -12.68 4.30 -17.29
C GLU A 50 -13.65 5.48 -17.20
N LYS A 51 -13.80 6.07 -16.00
CA LYS A 51 -14.77 7.14 -15.73
C LYS A 51 -14.33 8.51 -16.25
N THR A 52 -13.03 8.79 -16.29
CA THR A 52 -12.49 10.14 -16.62
C THR A 52 -11.63 10.21 -17.87
N GLY A 53 -11.16 9.08 -18.37
CA GLY A 53 -10.15 9.01 -19.43
C GLY A 53 -8.72 9.31 -18.98
N LEU A 54 -8.49 9.58 -17.68
CA LEU A 54 -7.19 9.96 -17.11
C LEU A 54 -6.64 8.89 -16.18
N ASP A 55 -5.34 8.68 -16.27
CA ASP A 55 -4.63 7.84 -15.31
C ASP A 55 -4.39 8.58 -13.98
N ILE A 56 -4.34 7.83 -12.88
CA ILE A 56 -3.83 8.30 -11.59
C ILE A 56 -2.34 7.92 -11.51
N ILE A 57 -1.49 8.91 -11.33
CA ILE A 57 -0.05 8.73 -11.10
C ILE A 57 0.14 8.46 -9.62
N ASP A 58 0.42 7.21 -9.28
CA ASP A 58 0.77 6.84 -7.90
C ASP A 58 2.24 7.11 -7.61
N GLY A 59 2.54 7.52 -6.37
CA GLY A 59 3.90 7.79 -5.97
C GLY A 59 4.11 7.72 -4.45
N ILE A 60 5.34 7.41 -4.05
CA ILE A 60 5.76 7.45 -2.65
C ILE A 60 6.79 8.55 -2.43
N GLY A 61 6.59 9.27 -1.36
CA GLY A 61 7.52 10.23 -0.79
C GLY A 61 7.55 10.13 0.73
N SER A 62 8.44 10.85 1.36
CA SER A 62 8.50 10.91 2.81
C SER A 62 8.93 12.30 3.28
N THR A 63 8.74 12.57 4.57
CA THR A 63 9.23 13.81 5.20
C THR A 63 10.75 13.89 5.13
N GLU A 64 11.43 12.76 5.26
CA GLU A 64 12.89 12.64 5.20
C GLU A 64 13.45 12.99 3.83
N MET A 65 12.67 12.82 2.78
CA MET A 65 13.05 13.10 1.39
C MET A 65 12.33 14.34 0.82
N LEU A 66 11.59 15.09 1.64
CA LEU A 66 10.82 16.27 1.31
C LEU A 66 9.60 16.02 0.42
N HIS A 67 9.74 15.20 -0.61
CA HIS A 67 8.69 14.96 -1.62
C HIS A 67 8.73 13.51 -2.15
N ILE A 68 8.05 13.28 -3.28
CA ILE A 68 8.01 12.00 -4.01
C ILE A 68 9.36 11.74 -4.66
N PHE A 69 9.90 10.54 -4.47
CA PHE A 69 11.16 10.06 -5.02
C PHE A 69 11.00 8.80 -5.90
N LEU A 70 9.83 8.18 -5.88
CA LEU A 70 9.45 7.02 -6.69
C LEU A 70 8.01 7.23 -7.16
N SER A 71 7.73 7.13 -8.47
CA SER A 71 6.41 7.44 -9.02
C SER A 71 6.17 6.72 -10.35
N ASN A 72 4.92 6.43 -10.65
CA ASN A 72 4.48 6.22 -12.01
C ASN A 72 4.70 7.49 -12.85
N GLN A 73 4.86 7.34 -14.16
CA GLN A 73 4.97 8.45 -15.11
C GLN A 73 3.68 8.56 -15.91
N ALA A 74 3.31 9.78 -16.33
CA ALA A 74 2.01 10.05 -16.96
C ALA A 74 1.78 9.26 -18.27
N ASP A 75 2.83 8.92 -18.98
CA ASP A 75 2.83 8.16 -20.22
C ASP A 75 3.10 6.65 -20.02
N GLN A 76 3.41 6.23 -18.80
CA GLN A 76 3.81 4.86 -18.48
C GLN A 76 3.27 4.43 -17.10
N VAL A 77 1.95 4.52 -16.92
CA VAL A 77 1.32 4.06 -15.67
C VAL A 77 1.17 2.54 -15.67
N LYS A 78 1.73 1.89 -14.64
CA LYS A 78 1.54 0.46 -14.35
C LYS A 78 0.85 0.32 -13.00
N TYR A 79 -0.48 0.13 -13.01
CA TYR A 79 -1.24 -0.07 -11.78
C TYR A 79 -0.76 -1.29 -11.01
N GLY A 80 -0.91 -1.24 -9.67
CA GLY A 80 -0.34 -2.25 -8.77
C GLY A 80 1.16 -2.05 -8.48
N THR A 81 1.79 -1.02 -9.07
CA THR A 81 3.17 -0.61 -8.77
C THR A 81 3.23 0.87 -8.42
N THR A 82 4.26 1.26 -7.67
CA THR A 82 4.54 2.68 -7.41
C THR A 82 5.32 3.35 -8.56
N GLY A 83 5.70 2.59 -9.59
CA GLY A 83 6.40 3.10 -10.77
C GLY A 83 7.92 2.93 -10.72
N VAL A 84 8.65 3.97 -11.14
CA VAL A 84 10.10 3.99 -11.30
C VAL A 84 10.71 5.18 -10.54
N PRO A 85 12.03 5.18 -10.27
CA PRO A 85 12.69 6.31 -9.59
C PRO A 85 12.46 7.63 -10.32
N VAL A 86 12.15 8.67 -9.56
CA VAL A 86 12.10 10.04 -10.09
C VAL A 86 13.53 10.49 -10.40
N ASN A 87 13.70 11.25 -11.48
CA ASN A 87 15.01 11.74 -11.89
C ASN A 87 15.75 12.46 -10.76
N GLY A 88 17.01 12.07 -10.52
CA GLY A 88 17.86 12.60 -9.46
C GLY A 88 17.82 11.82 -8.16
N TYR A 89 17.05 10.73 -8.10
CA TYR A 89 17.02 9.80 -6.98
C TYR A 89 17.55 8.42 -7.40
N ASP A 90 18.41 7.86 -6.56
CA ASP A 90 18.83 6.47 -6.63
C ASP A 90 18.05 5.66 -5.59
N LEU A 91 17.65 4.45 -5.97
CA LEU A 91 16.92 3.53 -5.10
C LEU A 91 17.63 2.18 -5.02
N LEU A 92 17.69 1.65 -3.80
CA LEU A 92 18.27 0.35 -3.49
C LEU A 92 17.26 -0.46 -2.69
N ILE A 93 17.05 -1.71 -3.07
CA ILE A 93 16.31 -2.68 -2.25
C ILE A 93 17.36 -3.63 -1.67
N ALA A 94 17.45 -3.70 -0.35
CA ALA A 94 18.46 -4.50 0.32
C ALA A 94 17.88 -5.45 1.38
N ASP A 95 18.61 -6.52 1.65
CA ASP A 95 18.30 -7.48 2.71
C ASP A 95 18.69 -6.94 4.11
N GLU A 96 18.61 -7.80 5.12
CA GLU A 96 18.96 -7.47 6.52
C GLU A 96 20.48 -7.20 6.70
N ASN A 97 21.34 -7.67 5.78
CA ASN A 97 22.77 -7.44 5.79
C ASN A 97 23.17 -6.17 5.04
N GLY A 98 22.23 -5.54 4.32
CA GLY A 98 22.47 -4.37 3.47
C GLY A 98 22.91 -4.70 2.05
N GLU A 99 22.83 -5.97 1.64
CA GLU A 99 23.16 -6.42 0.28
C GLU A 99 21.95 -6.26 -0.64
N GLU A 100 22.18 -5.78 -1.87
CA GLU A 100 21.12 -5.65 -2.87
C GLU A 100 20.48 -7.00 -3.16
N VAL A 101 19.13 -7.03 -3.17
CA VAL A 101 18.37 -8.25 -3.45
C VAL A 101 18.12 -8.42 -4.95
N ASP A 102 17.93 -9.67 -5.37
CA ASP A 102 17.54 -10.02 -6.75
C ASP A 102 16.18 -9.45 -7.13
N CYS A 103 15.92 -9.36 -8.44
CA CYS A 103 14.59 -9.01 -8.97
C CYS A 103 13.50 -9.89 -8.36
N ASP A 104 12.34 -9.29 -8.10
CA ASP A 104 11.16 -9.89 -7.45
C ASP A 104 11.35 -10.31 -5.99
N SER A 105 12.54 -10.13 -5.42
CA SER A 105 12.80 -10.35 -3.99
C SER A 105 12.42 -9.14 -3.16
N ILE A 106 11.86 -9.39 -1.96
CA ILE A 106 11.42 -8.34 -1.03
C ILE A 106 12.59 -7.92 -0.13
N GLY A 107 12.88 -6.62 -0.10
CA GLY A 107 13.88 -6.03 0.79
C GLY A 107 13.45 -4.67 1.36
N ASP A 108 14.28 -4.10 2.23
CA ASP A 108 14.12 -2.73 2.71
C ASP A 108 14.45 -1.74 1.58
N LEU A 109 13.59 -0.73 1.41
CA LEU A 109 13.83 0.34 0.44
C LEU A 109 14.72 1.43 1.05
N PHE A 110 15.79 1.73 0.34
CA PHE A 110 16.66 2.86 0.60
C PHE A 110 16.60 3.84 -0.56
N VAL A 111 16.69 5.13 -0.25
CA VAL A 111 16.69 6.19 -1.25
C VAL A 111 17.85 7.15 -1.01
N LYS A 112 18.47 7.59 -2.09
CA LYS A 112 19.51 8.61 -2.10
C LYS A 112 19.11 9.70 -3.07
N GLY A 113 19.21 10.97 -2.64
CA GLY A 113 18.84 12.10 -3.48
C GLY A 113 19.12 13.45 -2.80
N PRO A 114 19.03 14.56 -3.55
CA PRO A 114 19.48 15.88 -3.10
C PRO A 114 18.58 16.51 -2.03
N THR A 115 17.39 15.96 -1.80
CA THR A 115 16.39 16.51 -0.86
C THR A 115 16.38 15.83 0.49
N ALA A 116 17.32 14.88 0.74
CA ALA A 116 17.39 14.16 1.99
C ALA A 116 17.58 15.11 3.17
N ALA A 117 16.81 14.90 4.24
CA ALA A 117 17.01 15.61 5.50
C ALA A 117 18.38 15.29 6.10
N LEU A 118 18.92 16.20 6.89
CA LEU A 118 20.21 16.02 7.54
C LEU A 118 20.10 15.12 8.76
N GLU A 119 19.07 15.34 9.58
CA GLU A 119 18.89 14.64 10.85
C GLU A 119 17.46 14.80 11.40
N TYR A 120 17.12 13.94 12.36
CA TYR A 120 15.97 14.19 13.24
C TYR A 120 16.38 15.03 14.44
N TRP A 121 15.66 16.11 14.67
CA TRP A 121 15.95 17.03 15.77
C TRP A 121 15.99 16.32 17.12
N ASN A 122 17.11 16.43 17.81
CA ASN A 122 17.35 15.82 19.13
C ASN A 122 17.10 14.30 19.23
N GLN A 123 17.32 13.57 18.11
CA GLN A 123 17.17 12.11 18.05
C GLN A 123 18.38 11.46 17.34
N PRO A 124 19.58 11.46 17.96
CA PRO A 124 20.80 11.03 17.29
C PRO A 124 20.77 9.55 16.89
N GLU A 125 20.23 8.67 17.74
CA GLU A 125 20.16 7.23 17.44
C GLU A 125 19.23 6.95 16.24
N LYS A 126 18.06 7.62 16.18
CA LYS A 126 17.15 7.51 15.06
C LYS A 126 17.79 8.08 13.78
N THR A 127 18.48 9.20 13.88
CA THR A 127 19.24 9.80 12.77
C THR A 127 20.24 8.82 12.22
N LYS A 128 21.09 8.24 13.05
CA LYS A 128 22.11 7.26 12.66
C LYS A 128 21.53 6.00 12.04
N SER A 129 20.37 5.53 12.50
CA SER A 129 19.72 4.35 11.94
C SER A 129 18.97 4.61 10.64
N THR A 130 18.59 5.86 10.36
CA THR A 130 17.83 6.24 9.17
C THR A 130 18.73 6.79 8.05
N PHE A 131 19.68 7.66 8.39
CA PHE A 131 20.57 8.32 7.42
C PHE A 131 21.96 7.74 7.54
N LYS A 132 22.40 6.99 6.54
CA LYS A 132 23.70 6.34 6.54
C LYS A 132 24.34 6.39 5.16
N ASP A 133 25.58 6.87 5.06
CA ASP A 133 26.40 6.91 3.83
C ASP A 133 25.67 7.55 2.63
N GLY A 134 24.86 8.58 2.90
CA GLY A 134 24.07 9.29 1.90
C GLY A 134 22.76 8.59 1.51
N TRP A 135 22.46 7.42 2.07
CA TRP A 135 21.20 6.72 1.91
C TRP A 135 20.25 6.99 3.06
N THR A 136 18.97 7.10 2.74
CA THR A 136 17.87 7.21 3.70
C THR A 136 17.08 5.92 3.70
N LYS A 137 16.98 5.23 4.84
CA LYS A 137 16.14 4.06 5.04
C LYS A 137 14.68 4.51 5.17
N THR A 138 13.80 4.11 4.23
CA THR A 138 12.41 4.59 4.20
C THR A 138 11.52 3.93 5.26
N GLY A 139 11.89 2.73 5.72
CA GLY A 139 11.08 1.88 6.59
C GLY A 139 9.96 1.15 5.83
N ASP A 140 10.04 1.13 4.50
CA ASP A 140 9.12 0.40 3.62
C ASP A 140 9.82 -0.80 2.99
N LYS A 141 9.06 -1.86 2.76
CA LYS A 141 9.49 -3.04 2.01
C LYS A 141 8.98 -2.94 0.58
N TYR A 142 9.88 -3.18 -0.35
CA TYR A 142 9.62 -3.16 -1.79
C TYR A 142 10.20 -4.38 -2.49
N LYS A 143 9.72 -4.65 -3.67
CA LYS A 143 10.38 -5.49 -4.68
C LYS A 143 10.43 -4.74 -6.01
N LYS A 144 11.41 -5.07 -6.86
CA LYS A 144 11.58 -4.48 -8.20
C LYS A 144 11.49 -5.61 -9.22
N ASP A 145 10.65 -5.46 -10.22
CA ASP A 145 10.56 -6.43 -11.32
C ASP A 145 11.70 -6.24 -12.35
N SER A 146 11.82 -7.18 -13.28
CA SER A 146 12.84 -7.14 -14.35
C SER A 146 12.69 -5.97 -15.32
N SER A 147 11.54 -5.30 -15.33
CA SER A 147 11.26 -4.10 -16.13
C SER A 147 11.58 -2.80 -15.37
N GLY A 148 12.04 -2.91 -14.11
CA GLY A 148 12.43 -1.77 -13.27
C GLY A 148 11.30 -1.11 -12.49
N PHE A 149 10.09 -1.69 -12.49
CA PHE A 149 8.97 -1.17 -11.70
C PHE A 149 9.04 -1.66 -10.25
N TYR A 150 8.78 -0.75 -9.33
CA TYR A 150 8.79 -0.99 -7.89
C TYR A 150 7.39 -1.24 -7.37
N THR A 151 7.21 -2.34 -6.63
CA THR A 151 5.94 -2.71 -5.98
C THR A 151 6.07 -2.60 -4.47
N TYR A 152 5.18 -1.85 -3.85
CA TYR A 152 5.08 -1.73 -2.40
C TYR A 152 4.65 -3.05 -1.77
N CYS A 153 5.39 -3.51 -0.77
CA CYS A 153 5.11 -4.76 -0.05
C CYS A 153 4.63 -4.55 1.39
N GLY A 154 4.69 -3.33 1.90
CA GLY A 154 4.26 -2.99 3.26
C GLY A 154 5.33 -2.21 4.04
N ARG A 155 4.99 -1.83 5.26
CA ARG A 155 5.95 -1.28 6.22
C ARG A 155 6.83 -2.38 6.76
N SER A 156 8.11 -2.09 7.01
CA SER A 156 9.04 -3.06 7.59
C SER A 156 8.58 -3.61 8.94
N ASP A 157 7.92 -2.77 9.75
CA ASP A 157 7.35 -3.11 11.05
C ASP A 157 5.97 -3.79 11.00
N ASP A 158 5.29 -3.75 9.85
CA ASP A 158 4.00 -4.40 9.62
C ASP A 158 4.12 -5.77 8.93
N MET A 159 5.27 -6.08 8.32
CA MET A 159 5.47 -7.37 7.63
C MET A 159 5.31 -8.55 8.58
N LEU A 160 4.57 -9.56 8.13
CA LEU A 160 4.36 -10.78 8.90
C LEU A 160 5.42 -11.81 8.53
N LYS A 161 5.97 -12.53 9.50
CA LYS A 161 6.88 -13.65 9.28
C LYS A 161 6.14 -14.96 9.57
N VAL A 162 5.56 -15.55 8.53
CA VAL A 162 4.72 -16.77 8.61
C VAL A 162 5.58 -17.97 8.19
N GLY A 163 5.89 -18.86 9.14
CA GLY A 163 6.75 -20.02 8.84
C GLY A 163 8.14 -19.63 8.31
N GLY A 164 8.68 -18.47 8.71
CA GLY A 164 9.96 -17.96 8.23
C GLY A 164 9.90 -17.15 6.93
N ILE A 165 8.76 -17.09 6.26
CA ILE A 165 8.58 -16.38 4.98
C ILE A 165 7.86 -15.06 5.25
N TYR A 166 8.32 -13.98 4.59
CA TYR A 166 7.65 -12.69 4.66
C TYR A 166 6.31 -12.72 3.92
N VAL A 167 5.27 -12.25 4.61
CA VAL A 167 3.93 -12.04 4.07
C VAL A 167 3.59 -10.56 4.17
N SER A 168 3.28 -9.96 3.04
CA SER A 168 2.82 -8.58 2.95
C SER A 168 1.36 -8.49 3.37
N PRO A 169 1.01 -7.73 4.43
CA PRO A 169 -0.38 -7.43 4.75
C PRO A 169 -1.11 -6.81 3.54
N THR A 170 -0.49 -5.85 2.87
CA THR A 170 -1.06 -5.14 1.72
C THR A 170 -1.37 -6.07 0.54
N GLU A 171 -0.56 -7.09 0.30
CA GLU A 171 -0.83 -8.08 -0.76
C GLU A 171 -2.11 -8.87 -0.47
N VAL A 172 -2.32 -9.26 0.78
CA VAL A 172 -3.52 -9.99 1.20
C VAL A 172 -4.74 -9.08 1.22
N GLU A 173 -4.60 -7.84 1.69
CA GLU A 173 -5.64 -6.81 1.66
C GLU A 173 -6.10 -6.53 0.23
N ASN A 174 -5.17 -6.30 -0.69
CA ASN A 174 -5.47 -6.08 -2.11
C ASN A 174 -6.15 -7.30 -2.75
N CYS A 175 -5.78 -8.52 -2.36
CA CYS A 175 -6.45 -9.73 -2.81
C CYS A 175 -7.90 -9.75 -2.31
N LEU A 176 -8.14 -9.51 -1.03
CA LEU A 176 -9.48 -9.48 -0.44
C LEU A 176 -10.36 -8.39 -1.09
N MET A 177 -9.83 -7.19 -1.33
CA MET A 177 -10.56 -6.07 -1.93
C MET A 177 -10.96 -6.30 -3.40
N LYS A 178 -10.37 -7.29 -4.09
CA LYS A 178 -10.84 -7.72 -5.42
C LYS A 178 -12.12 -8.56 -5.38
N HIS A 179 -12.50 -9.06 -4.19
CA HIS A 179 -13.75 -9.81 -4.02
C HIS A 179 -14.94 -8.85 -3.92
N PRO A 180 -16.07 -9.09 -4.66
CA PRO A 180 -17.21 -8.16 -4.72
C PRO A 180 -17.84 -7.82 -3.37
N ALA A 181 -17.73 -8.70 -2.38
CA ALA A 181 -18.27 -8.47 -1.04
C ALA A 181 -17.43 -7.52 -0.18
N VAL A 182 -16.18 -7.23 -0.55
CA VAL A 182 -15.24 -6.50 0.31
C VAL A 182 -15.12 -5.05 -0.13
N PHE A 183 -15.43 -4.15 0.79
CA PHE A 183 -15.22 -2.71 0.62
C PHE A 183 -13.80 -2.30 1.03
N GLU A 184 -13.38 -2.70 2.24
CA GLU A 184 -12.04 -2.47 2.77
C GLU A 184 -11.57 -3.69 3.57
N ALA A 185 -10.25 -3.87 3.64
CA ALA A 185 -9.64 -4.92 4.45
C ALA A 185 -8.37 -4.41 5.13
N ALA A 186 -8.10 -4.92 6.33
CA ALA A 186 -6.85 -4.72 7.04
C ALA A 186 -6.33 -6.07 7.57
N ILE A 187 -5.05 -6.33 7.37
CA ILE A 187 -4.38 -7.55 7.82
C ILE A 187 -3.35 -7.22 8.90
N VAL A 188 -3.38 -7.97 9.98
CA VAL A 188 -2.40 -7.92 11.06
C VAL A 188 -1.87 -9.32 11.38
N GLY A 189 -0.78 -9.39 12.14
CA GLY A 189 -0.27 -10.65 12.65
C GLY A 189 -0.89 -10.99 13.99
N ARG A 190 -1.39 -12.21 14.14
CA ARG A 190 -1.80 -12.81 15.42
C ARG A 190 -1.01 -14.09 15.67
N LYS A 191 -0.67 -14.36 16.93
CA LYS A 191 -0.07 -15.64 17.34
C LYS A 191 -1.17 -16.70 17.49
N ASP A 192 -0.94 -17.87 16.91
CA ASP A 192 -1.76 -19.06 17.17
C ASP A 192 -1.39 -19.70 18.54
N ASP A 193 -2.07 -20.78 18.91
CA ASP A 193 -1.87 -21.48 20.16
C ASP A 193 -0.45 -22.07 20.31
N ALA A 194 0.27 -22.25 19.21
CA ALA A 194 1.67 -22.65 19.18
C ALA A 194 2.65 -21.44 19.22
N GLY A 195 2.14 -20.22 19.35
CA GLY A 195 2.94 -18.99 19.35
C GLY A 195 3.44 -18.54 17.97
N LEU A 196 2.95 -19.17 16.90
CA LEU A 196 3.36 -18.85 15.53
C LEU A 196 2.49 -17.72 14.95
N ILE A 197 3.14 -16.75 14.30
CA ILE A 197 2.43 -15.65 13.63
C ILE A 197 1.67 -16.18 12.42
N LYS A 198 0.39 -15.81 12.34
CA LYS A 198 -0.52 -16.04 11.22
C LYS A 198 -1.23 -14.75 10.85
N PRO A 199 -1.66 -14.59 9.58
CA PRO A 199 -2.47 -13.44 9.19
C PRO A 199 -3.86 -13.51 9.83
N GLU A 200 -4.32 -12.36 10.35
CA GLU A 200 -5.66 -12.10 10.85
C GLU A 200 -6.23 -10.91 10.08
N GLY A 201 -7.45 -11.04 9.59
CA GLY A 201 -8.10 -10.05 8.75
C GLY A 201 -9.30 -9.38 9.41
N PHE A 202 -9.43 -8.08 9.17
CA PHE A 202 -10.60 -7.26 9.50
C PHE A 202 -11.17 -6.74 8.19
N VAL A 203 -12.45 -6.99 7.94
CA VAL A 203 -13.11 -6.74 6.65
C VAL A 203 -14.35 -5.89 6.85
N VAL A 204 -14.44 -4.80 6.10
CA VAL A 204 -15.67 -4.02 5.91
C VAL A 204 -16.34 -4.52 4.63
N LEU A 205 -17.62 -4.85 4.72
CA LEU A 205 -18.38 -5.37 3.58
C LEU A 205 -19.00 -4.24 2.76
N ASN A 206 -19.16 -4.50 1.47
CA ASN A 206 -20.01 -3.69 0.60
C ASN A 206 -21.48 -3.82 0.98
N GLU A 207 -22.29 -2.80 0.62
CA GLU A 207 -23.73 -2.84 0.79
C GLU A 207 -24.34 -4.09 0.10
N GLY A 208 -25.30 -4.71 0.77
CA GLY A 208 -25.98 -5.91 0.27
C GLY A 208 -25.35 -7.24 0.71
N TYR A 209 -24.17 -7.22 1.31
CA TYR A 209 -23.53 -8.43 1.87
C TYR A 209 -23.72 -8.50 3.38
N GLN A 210 -23.84 -9.72 3.91
CA GLN A 210 -24.05 -9.98 5.34
C GLN A 210 -22.86 -10.72 5.94
N ALA A 211 -22.57 -10.42 7.21
CA ALA A 211 -21.49 -11.02 7.97
C ALA A 211 -21.85 -12.46 8.41
N GLU A 212 -21.67 -13.41 7.51
CA GLU A 212 -22.00 -14.82 7.70
C GLU A 212 -20.75 -15.71 7.68
N ALA A 213 -20.82 -16.85 8.36
CA ALA A 213 -19.72 -17.81 8.38
C ALA A 213 -19.38 -18.36 6.96
N THR A 214 -20.39 -18.54 6.13
CA THR A 214 -20.25 -18.95 4.73
C THR A 214 -19.43 -17.96 3.90
N LEU A 215 -19.66 -16.65 4.08
CA LEU A 215 -18.88 -15.62 3.42
C LEU A 215 -17.44 -15.59 3.92
N MET A 216 -17.22 -15.81 5.22
CA MET A 216 -15.87 -15.91 5.78
C MET A 216 -15.08 -17.04 5.11
N GLU A 217 -15.66 -18.24 4.99
CA GLU A 217 -15.04 -19.37 4.34
C GLU A 217 -14.76 -19.12 2.84
N GLN A 218 -15.68 -18.44 2.15
CA GLN A 218 -15.51 -18.01 0.76
C GLN A 218 -14.33 -17.05 0.60
N LEU A 219 -14.19 -16.04 1.45
CA LEU A 219 -13.09 -15.08 1.41
C LEU A 219 -11.75 -15.76 1.72
N GLN A 220 -11.71 -16.67 2.69
CA GLN A 220 -10.49 -17.44 2.99
C GLN A 220 -10.10 -18.36 1.82
N SER A 221 -11.05 -19.01 1.18
CA SER A 221 -10.82 -19.85 0.01
C SER A 221 -10.35 -19.03 -1.18
N TYR A 222 -10.98 -17.87 -1.42
CA TYR A 222 -10.59 -16.94 -2.47
C TYR A 222 -9.12 -16.50 -2.35
N VAL A 223 -8.65 -16.17 -1.13
CA VAL A 223 -7.25 -15.83 -0.90
C VAL A 223 -6.33 -17.04 -1.12
N LYS A 224 -6.72 -18.25 -0.71
CA LYS A 224 -5.94 -19.48 -0.92
C LYS A 224 -5.78 -19.85 -2.39
N GLU A 225 -6.79 -19.57 -3.21
CA GLU A 225 -6.80 -19.84 -4.64
C GLU A 225 -6.01 -18.81 -5.44
N THR A 226 -5.99 -17.57 -4.94
CA THR A 226 -5.34 -16.43 -5.62
C THR A 226 -3.87 -16.27 -5.21
N LEU A 227 -3.55 -16.51 -3.93
CA LEU A 227 -2.21 -16.35 -3.35
C LEU A 227 -1.68 -17.68 -2.82
N ALA A 228 -0.41 -17.69 -2.41
CA ALA A 228 0.17 -18.86 -1.75
C ALA A 228 -0.60 -19.18 -0.45
N SER A 229 -0.86 -20.48 -0.20
CA SER A 229 -1.74 -20.96 0.85
C SER A 229 -1.36 -20.51 2.28
N TYR A 230 -0.09 -20.20 2.55
CA TYR A 230 0.34 -19.70 3.86
C TYR A 230 -0.04 -18.23 4.11
N LYS A 231 -0.50 -17.48 3.08
CA LYS A 231 -0.87 -16.06 3.15
C LYS A 231 -2.32 -15.83 3.59
N TYR A 232 -3.20 -16.84 3.51
CA TYR A 232 -4.61 -16.61 3.84
C TYR A 232 -4.82 -16.26 5.32
N PRO A 233 -5.77 -15.37 5.65
CA PRO A 233 -6.10 -15.02 7.02
C PRO A 233 -6.74 -16.22 7.74
N ARG A 234 -6.13 -16.64 8.87
CA ARG A 234 -6.66 -17.74 9.70
C ARG A 234 -7.92 -17.32 10.43
N TRP A 235 -7.99 -16.07 10.81
CA TRP A 235 -9.14 -15.45 11.44
C TRP A 235 -9.58 -14.28 10.56
N LEU A 236 -10.89 -14.12 10.42
CA LEU A 236 -11.53 -13.04 9.70
C LEU A 236 -12.64 -12.46 10.58
N HIS A 237 -12.64 -11.13 10.73
CA HIS A 237 -13.63 -10.40 11.47
C HIS A 237 -14.33 -9.42 10.55
N PHE A 238 -15.66 -9.46 10.52
CA PHE A 238 -16.44 -8.44 9.86
C PHE A 238 -16.66 -7.27 10.82
N VAL A 239 -16.28 -6.07 10.38
CA VAL A 239 -16.36 -4.83 11.15
C VAL A 239 -17.11 -3.76 10.37
N GLN A 240 -17.68 -2.79 11.08
CA GLN A 240 -18.40 -1.68 10.42
C GLN A 240 -17.44 -0.66 9.81
N ASP A 241 -16.28 -0.43 10.44
CA ASP A 241 -15.25 0.50 9.98
C ASP A 241 -13.88 0.06 10.49
N LEU A 242 -12.82 0.51 9.80
CA LEU A 242 -11.43 0.31 10.21
C LEU A 242 -10.91 1.57 10.92
N PRO A 243 -10.09 1.44 11.97
CA PRO A 243 -9.50 2.60 12.65
C PRO A 243 -8.53 3.33 11.72
N LYS A 244 -8.80 4.62 11.47
CA LYS A 244 -8.02 5.47 10.57
C LYS A 244 -7.45 6.70 11.28
N THR A 245 -6.39 7.26 10.71
CA THR A 245 -5.90 8.60 11.05
C THR A 245 -6.82 9.67 10.46
N ALA A 246 -6.62 10.93 10.84
CA ALA A 246 -7.32 12.07 10.22
C ALA A 246 -7.08 12.17 8.70
N THR A 247 -5.98 11.59 8.22
CA THR A 247 -5.62 11.55 6.78
C THR A 247 -6.08 10.27 6.07
N GLY A 248 -6.87 9.41 6.75
CA GLY A 248 -7.44 8.18 6.15
C GLY A 248 -6.58 6.91 6.31
N LYS A 249 -5.34 7.00 6.80
CA LYS A 249 -4.45 5.83 6.92
C LYS A 249 -4.91 4.85 7.99
N ILE A 250 -4.95 3.55 7.67
CA ILE A 250 -5.33 2.49 8.60
C ILE A 250 -4.32 2.38 9.75
N GLN A 251 -4.83 2.42 10.99
CA GLN A 251 -4.07 2.31 12.22
C GLN A 251 -3.98 0.85 12.69
N ARG A 252 -3.19 0.02 12.01
CA ARG A 252 -3.06 -1.43 12.28
C ARG A 252 -2.68 -1.76 13.72
N PHE A 253 -1.94 -0.86 14.41
CA PHE A 253 -1.59 -1.06 15.82
C PHE A 253 -2.81 -1.14 16.74
N LYS A 254 -3.91 -0.45 16.40
CA LYS A 254 -5.16 -0.55 17.17
C LYS A 254 -5.84 -1.91 16.97
N LEU A 255 -5.76 -2.47 15.77
CA LEU A 255 -6.32 -3.80 15.48
C LEU A 255 -5.54 -4.93 16.21
N ARG A 256 -4.22 -4.77 16.37
CA ARG A 256 -3.39 -5.72 17.15
C ARG A 256 -3.72 -5.75 18.64
N ASN A 257 -4.26 -4.68 19.19
CA ASN A 257 -4.57 -4.54 20.63
C ASN A 257 -6.01 -4.94 20.97
N THR A 258 -6.81 -5.36 19.99
CA THR A 258 -8.20 -5.81 20.18
C THR A 258 -8.30 -7.31 20.53
N GLN A 259 -7.16 -7.94 20.81
CA GLN A 259 -7.00 -9.38 21.08
C GLN A 259 -7.04 -9.70 22.58
#